data_2049be3509feb856c036c2a34fac4109
#
_entry.id   2049be3509feb856c036c2a34fac4109
#
_cell.length_a   1.000
_cell.length_b   1.000
_cell.length_c   1.000
_cell.angle_alpha   90.00
_cell.angle_beta   90.00
_cell.angle_gamma   90.00
#
_symmetry.space_group_name_H-M   'P 1'
#
loop_
_entity.id
_entity.type
_entity.pdbx_description
1 polymer ?
#
loop_
_entity_poly.entity_id
_entity_poly.type
_entity_poly.pdbx_seq_one_letter_code
_entity_poly.pdbx_strand_id
1 'polypeptide(L)' 'MARQIEKIIVHCSATPEGRDVKMEDIKRWHVEDNGWSDIGYHWVIELDGSIAKGRPESRSGAHAKGHNKASVGVCYIGG' A
#
# COMPACT_ATOMS: atom_id res chain seq x y z
N MET A 1 19.38 9.45 -0.46
CA MET A 1 18.66 10.74 -0.57
C MET A 1 17.15 10.48 -0.59
N ALA A 2 16.41 11.19 0.22
CA ALA A 2 14.96 11.03 0.25
C ALA A 2 14.35 11.55 -1.06
N ARG A 3 13.36 10.84 -1.60
CA ARG A 3 12.67 11.33 -2.76
C ARG A 3 11.72 12.46 -2.37
N GLN A 4 11.43 13.33 -3.30
CA GLN A 4 10.52 14.45 -3.06
C GLN A 4 9.07 13.98 -3.19
N ILE A 5 8.33 14.06 -2.09
CA ILE A 5 6.93 13.62 -2.07
C ILE A 5 6.03 14.85 -2.20
N GLU A 6 5.18 14.83 -3.22
CA GLU A 6 4.30 15.97 -3.51
C GLU A 6 2.84 15.68 -3.18
N LYS A 7 2.45 14.39 -3.06
CA LYS A 7 1.06 14.03 -2.81
C LYS A 7 0.94 12.70 -2.07
N ILE A 8 -0.20 12.52 -1.45
CA ILE A 8 -0.60 11.27 -0.82
C ILE A 8 -1.80 10.76 -1.61
N ILE A 9 -1.72 9.52 -2.07
CA ILE A 9 -2.80 8.89 -2.82
C ILE A 9 -3.40 7.79 -1.95
N VAL A 10 -4.71 7.88 -1.72
CA VAL A 10 -5.42 6.93 -0.88
C VAL A 10 -6.15 5.92 -1.75
N HIS A 11 -5.94 4.64 -1.44
CA HIS A 11 -6.58 3.52 -2.13
C HIS A 11 -7.40 2.71 -1.15
N CYS A 12 -8.34 1.90 -1.65
CA CYS A 12 -8.98 0.86 -0.85
C CYS A 12 -8.50 -0.51 -1.33
N SER A 13 -8.58 -1.50 -0.44
CA SER A 13 -8.17 -2.86 -0.78
C SER A 13 -9.18 -3.58 -1.68
N ALA A 14 -10.40 -3.03 -1.78
CA ALA A 14 -11.50 -3.64 -2.53
C ALA A 14 -11.81 -5.07 -2.06
N THR A 15 -11.74 -5.29 -0.73
CA THR A 15 -12.06 -6.58 -0.13
C THR A 15 -13.47 -6.55 0.46
N PRO A 16 -14.17 -7.70 0.52
CA PRO A 16 -15.53 -7.74 1.06
C PRO A 16 -15.59 -7.30 2.53
N GLU A 17 -16.68 -6.68 2.91
CA GLU A 17 -16.91 -6.32 4.30
C GLU A 17 -16.91 -7.57 5.18
N GLY A 18 -16.43 -7.41 6.40
CA GLY A 18 -16.35 -8.51 7.36
C GLY A 18 -15.15 -9.41 7.19
N ARG A 19 -14.41 -9.27 6.11
CA ARG A 19 -13.18 -10.04 5.91
C ARG A 19 -12.01 -9.34 6.58
N ASP A 20 -11.36 -10.02 7.49
CA ASP A 20 -10.20 -9.48 8.22
C ASP A 20 -8.92 -9.62 7.37
N VAL A 21 -8.72 -8.66 6.48
CA VAL A 21 -7.53 -8.59 5.63
C VAL A 21 -6.52 -7.66 6.29
N LYS A 22 -5.28 -8.09 6.35
CA LYS A 22 -4.20 -7.31 6.96
C LYS A 22 -3.15 -6.95 5.92
N MET A 23 -2.23 -6.05 6.28
CA MET A 23 -1.15 -5.63 5.39
C MET A 23 -0.36 -6.84 4.88
N GLU A 24 -0.13 -7.83 5.72
CA GLU A 24 0.61 -9.03 5.35
C GLU A 24 -0.06 -9.80 4.21
N ASP A 25 -1.39 -9.81 4.16
CA ASP A 25 -2.12 -10.47 3.08
C ASP A 25 -1.91 -9.73 1.75
N ILE A 26 -1.99 -8.40 1.79
CA ILE A 26 -1.78 -7.59 0.60
C ILE A 26 -0.33 -7.75 0.11
N LYS A 27 0.62 -7.73 1.02
CA LYS A 27 2.03 -7.92 0.68
C LYS A 27 2.25 -9.27 0.02
N ARG A 28 1.63 -10.33 0.55
CA ARG A 28 1.74 -11.66 -0.03
C ARG A 28 1.17 -11.68 -1.45
N TRP A 29 0.03 -11.04 -1.67
CA TRP A 29 -0.57 -10.97 -3.02
C TRP A 29 0.36 -10.24 -3.99
N HIS A 30 0.93 -9.12 -3.58
CA HIS A 30 1.83 -8.36 -4.45
C HIS A 30 3.12 -9.13 -4.74
N VAL A 31 3.70 -9.77 -3.74
CA VAL A 31 4.95 -10.50 -3.92
C VAL A 31 4.73 -11.82 -4.65
N GLU A 32 3.75 -12.61 -4.24
CA GLU A 32 3.54 -13.94 -4.80
C GLU A 32 2.79 -13.92 -6.12
N ASP A 33 1.72 -13.13 -6.21
CA ASP A 33 0.87 -13.14 -7.40
C ASP A 33 1.39 -12.21 -8.49
N ASN A 34 1.95 -11.07 -8.13
CA ASN A 34 2.45 -10.08 -9.10
C ASN A 34 3.95 -10.18 -9.31
N GLY A 35 4.67 -10.94 -8.49
CA GLY A 35 6.11 -11.07 -8.62
C GLY A 35 6.90 -9.83 -8.20
N TRP A 36 6.30 -8.94 -7.41
CA TRP A 36 6.97 -7.71 -6.96
C TRP A 36 7.92 -8.02 -5.80
N SER A 37 8.92 -7.17 -5.59
CA SER A 37 9.88 -7.33 -4.51
C SER A 37 9.31 -6.99 -3.13
N ASP A 38 8.21 -6.22 -3.09
CA ASP A 38 7.59 -5.79 -1.84
C ASP A 38 6.15 -5.35 -2.13
N ILE A 39 5.40 -5.08 -1.07
CA ILE A 39 4.07 -4.48 -1.19
C ILE A 39 4.17 -3.14 -1.93
N GLY A 40 3.14 -2.81 -2.71
CA GLY A 40 3.14 -1.59 -3.50
C GLY A 40 2.80 -0.32 -2.72
N TYR A 41 2.16 -0.45 -1.55
CA TYR A 41 1.77 0.69 -0.72
C TYR A 41 2.82 0.99 0.33
N HIS A 42 2.87 2.24 0.78
CA HIS A 42 3.77 2.64 1.86
C HIS A 42 3.14 2.41 3.23
N TRP A 43 1.82 2.56 3.30
CA TRP A 43 1.07 2.38 4.55
C TRP A 43 -0.24 1.66 4.28
N VAL A 44 -0.66 0.85 5.24
CA VAL A 44 -1.96 0.16 5.18
C VAL A 44 -2.69 0.42 6.49
N ILE A 45 -3.92 0.94 6.39
CA ILE A 45 -4.78 1.16 7.54
C ILE A 45 -5.67 -0.08 7.65
N GLU A 46 -5.47 -0.85 8.71
CA GLU A 46 -6.20 -2.10 8.91
C GLU A 46 -7.57 -1.87 9.56
N LEU A 47 -8.41 -2.89 9.57
CA LEU A 47 -9.80 -2.77 10.03
C LEU A 47 -9.92 -2.25 11.46
N ASP A 48 -8.97 -2.58 12.33
CA ASP A 48 -8.98 -2.13 13.73
C ASP A 48 -8.45 -0.71 13.90
N GLY A 49 -8.10 -0.04 12.80
CA GLY A 49 -7.54 1.31 12.82
C GLY A 49 -6.04 1.37 12.96
N SER A 50 -5.37 0.24 13.12
CA SER A 50 -3.91 0.24 13.21
C SER A 50 -3.29 0.56 11.84
N ILE A 51 -2.11 1.19 11.88
CA ILE A 51 -1.39 1.59 10.67
C ILE A 51 -0.16 0.70 10.54
N ALA A 52 -0.14 -0.10 9.49
CA ALA A 52 0.98 -0.99 9.21
C ALA A 52 1.90 -0.37 8.16
N LYS A 53 3.20 -0.49 8.38
CA LYS A 53 4.20 0.04 7.45
C LYS A 53 4.45 -0.98 6.35
N GLY A 54 4.29 -0.53 5.11
CA GLY A 54 4.61 -1.32 3.93
C GLY A 54 5.99 -0.98 3.39
N ARG A 55 6.04 -0.58 2.11
CA ARG A 55 7.29 -0.19 1.47
C ARG A 55 7.85 1.07 2.12
N PRO A 56 9.17 1.19 2.33
CA PRO A 56 9.76 2.42 2.89
C PRO A 56 9.42 3.64 2.03
N GLU A 57 9.14 4.77 2.67
CA GLU A 57 8.79 6.00 1.96
C GLU A 57 9.93 6.55 1.09
N SER A 58 11.15 6.16 1.39
CA SER A 58 12.31 6.52 0.56
C SER A 58 12.30 5.83 -0.80
N ARG A 59 11.45 4.82 -0.98
CA ARG A 59 11.31 4.09 -2.23
C ARG A 59 9.99 4.45 -2.91
N SER A 60 10.04 4.56 -4.23
CA SER A 60 8.83 4.73 -5.03
C SER A 60 7.93 3.51 -4.85
N GLY A 61 6.63 3.71 -4.67
CA GLY A 61 5.67 2.62 -4.56
C GLY A 61 5.31 2.02 -5.91
N ALA A 62 4.38 1.08 -5.88
CA ALA A 62 3.78 0.50 -7.08
C ALA A 62 2.26 0.46 -6.86
N HIS A 63 1.64 1.64 -6.75
CA HIS A 63 0.23 1.74 -6.38
C HIS A 63 -0.59 2.62 -7.32
N ALA A 64 0.04 3.51 -8.07
CA ALA A 64 -0.67 4.40 -8.99
C ALA A 64 0.23 4.68 -10.19
N LYS A 65 -0.03 4.00 -11.29
CA LYS A 65 0.79 4.12 -12.50
C LYS A 65 0.92 5.59 -12.94
N GLY A 66 2.16 6.03 -13.14
CA GLY A 66 2.46 7.41 -13.54
C GLY A 66 2.57 8.38 -12.37
N HIS A 67 2.22 7.98 -11.16
CA HIS A 67 2.22 8.86 -9.99
C HIS A 67 3.06 8.33 -8.83
N ASN A 68 3.66 7.16 -8.97
CA ASN A 68 4.41 6.53 -7.88
C ASN A 68 5.62 7.32 -7.44
N LYS A 69 6.28 7.99 -8.37
CA LYS A 69 7.57 8.63 -8.13
C LYS A 69 7.50 9.75 -7.08
N ALA A 70 6.42 10.51 -7.07
CA ALA A 70 6.29 11.69 -6.22
C ALA A 70 5.15 11.56 -5.19
N SER A 71 4.72 10.33 -4.88
CA SER A 71 3.59 10.12 -3.98
C SER A 71 3.88 9.07 -2.92
N VAL A 72 3.10 9.13 -1.85
CA VAL A 72 2.99 8.08 -0.83
C VAL A 72 1.65 7.39 -1.04
N GLY A 73 1.66 6.08 -1.11
CA GLY A 73 0.44 5.28 -1.27
C GLY A 73 -0.05 4.77 0.07
N VAL A 74 -1.28 5.09 0.41
CA VAL A 74 -1.95 4.60 1.63
C VAL A 74 -3.15 3.78 1.20
N CYS A 75 -3.23 2.55 1.66
CA CYS A 75 -4.35 1.67 1.39
C CYS A 75 -5.13 1.44 2.69
N TYR A 76 -6.44 1.64 2.66
CA TYR A 76 -7.27 1.22 3.79
C TYR A 76 -8.00 -0.08 3.42
N ILE A 77 -8.17 -0.94 4.43
CA ILE A 77 -8.86 -2.21 4.22
C ILE A 77 -10.36 -1.96 4.13
N GLY A 78 -10.96 -2.48 3.07
CA GLY A 78 -12.40 -2.34 2.85
C GLY A 78 -12.70 -2.11 1.39
N GLY A 79 -13.90 -1.87 1.12
CA GLY A 79 -14.34 -1.70 -0.23
C GLY A 79 -15.06 -0.46 -0.50
#